data_362191ad037131e928bbf5febe0e9a88
#
_entry.id   362191ad037131e928bbf5febe0e9a88
#
_cell.length_a   1.000
_cell.length_b   1.000
_cell.length_c   1.000
_cell.angle_alpha   90.00
_cell.angle_beta   90.00
_cell.angle_gamma   90.00
#
_symmetry.space_group_name_H-M   'P 1'
#
loop_
_entity.id
_entity.type
_entity.pdbx_description
1 polymer ?
#
loop_
_entity_poly.entity_id
_entity_poly.type
_entity_poly.pdbx_seq_one_letter_code
_entity_poly.pdbx_strand_id
1 'polypeptide(L)'
;MVPRTEIAVFKTDHHSDFRNDYKTRAWEVARATSAAPTYLKGHEHTPSGRIFIDGGVWANNPVMVALVDVLSAYEISPDQIDILSIGTGNPPFELRPKAALGGAVSWRAAIKAAMFLTTDNATAQAKLLLGPDKCLRIEPVGGDGTIEMDDYDRALSVLPTSADRDFAASKAELARFFAETASPRERHHSLS
;
A
#
# COMPACT_ATOMS: atom_id res chain seq x y z
N MET A 1 -2.92 11.87 -29.39
CA MET A 1 -3.33 12.37 -28.05
C MET A 1 -2.33 11.78 -27.05
N VAL A 2 -1.62 12.59 -26.30
CA VAL A 2 -0.69 12.07 -25.27
C VAL A 2 -1.53 11.47 -24.15
N PRO A 3 -1.29 10.21 -23.70
CA PRO A 3 -2.03 9.62 -22.61
C PRO A 3 -1.84 10.49 -21.36
N ARG A 4 -2.94 10.88 -20.73
CA ARG A 4 -2.90 11.67 -19.51
C ARG A 4 -2.48 10.77 -18.35
N THR A 5 -1.41 11.12 -17.66
CA THR A 5 -0.99 10.43 -16.44
C THR A 5 -1.97 10.82 -15.32
N GLU A 6 -2.63 9.84 -14.73
CA GLU A 6 -3.57 10.05 -13.62
C GLU A 6 -3.43 8.94 -12.59
N ILE A 7 -3.77 9.25 -11.34
CA ILE A 7 -3.83 8.28 -10.26
C ILE A 7 -5.08 7.43 -10.46
N ALA A 8 -4.94 6.11 -10.35
CA ALA A 8 -6.03 5.16 -10.36
C ALA A 8 -6.07 4.40 -9.03
N VAL A 9 -7.24 4.38 -8.38
CA VAL A 9 -7.52 3.57 -7.20
C VAL A 9 -8.64 2.62 -7.57
N PHE A 10 -8.33 1.33 -7.70
CA PHE A 10 -9.34 0.31 -7.95
C PHE A 10 -10.22 0.14 -6.70
N LYS A 11 -11.52 0.24 -6.90
CA LYS A 11 -12.51 0.17 -5.82
C LYS A 11 -13.52 -0.94 -6.06
N THR A 12 -13.97 -1.53 -4.98
CA THR A 12 -15.14 -2.39 -4.98
C THR A 12 -16.42 -1.54 -5.05
N ASP A 13 -17.56 -2.16 -5.23
CA ASP A 13 -18.87 -1.49 -5.32
C ASP A 13 -19.49 -1.17 -3.93
N HIS A 14 -18.69 -0.65 -3.03
CA HIS A 14 -19.13 -0.30 -1.67
C HIS A 14 -19.78 1.08 -1.57
N HIS A 15 -19.92 1.80 -2.67
CA HIS A 15 -20.66 3.05 -2.78
C HIS A 15 -21.34 3.18 -4.14
N SER A 16 -22.46 3.86 -4.22
CA SER A 16 -23.28 4.01 -5.43
C SER A 16 -22.52 4.61 -6.62
N ASP A 17 -21.49 5.42 -6.37
CA ASP A 17 -20.70 6.08 -7.40
C ASP A 17 -19.57 5.18 -7.96
N PHE A 18 -19.25 4.07 -7.31
CA PHE A 18 -18.18 3.16 -7.73
C PHE A 18 -18.70 2.12 -8.74
N ARG A 19 -18.85 2.55 -9.99
CA ARG A 19 -19.55 1.80 -11.05
C ARG A 19 -18.66 1.02 -12.01
N ASN A 20 -17.35 1.24 -11.99
CA ASN A 20 -16.47 0.77 -13.06
C ASN A 20 -15.54 -0.37 -12.63
N ASP A 21 -14.88 -0.23 -11.48
CA ASP A 21 -13.72 -1.05 -11.14
C ASP A 21 -14.09 -2.44 -10.59
N TYR A 22 -15.29 -2.58 -9.99
CA TYR A 22 -15.72 -3.82 -9.35
C TYR A 22 -15.86 -5.02 -10.30
N LYS A 23 -15.93 -4.76 -11.62
CA LYS A 23 -15.93 -5.78 -12.68
C LYS A 23 -14.53 -6.21 -13.11
N THR A 24 -13.49 -5.45 -12.73
CA THR A 24 -12.10 -5.79 -13.05
C THR A 24 -11.68 -7.04 -12.28
N ARG A 25 -11.05 -7.98 -12.97
CA ARG A 25 -10.62 -9.22 -12.34
C ARG A 25 -9.52 -8.96 -11.32
N ALA A 26 -9.55 -9.65 -10.19
CA ALA A 26 -8.58 -9.47 -9.11
C ALA A 26 -7.12 -9.62 -9.57
N TRP A 27 -6.85 -10.54 -10.51
CA TRP A 27 -5.50 -10.72 -11.05
C TRP A 27 -5.03 -9.52 -11.90
N GLU A 28 -5.93 -8.83 -12.60
CA GLU A 28 -5.61 -7.62 -13.36
C GLU A 28 -5.26 -6.47 -12.41
N VAL A 29 -6.04 -6.31 -11.33
CA VAL A 29 -5.75 -5.34 -10.26
C VAL A 29 -4.40 -5.66 -9.62
N ALA A 30 -4.15 -6.92 -9.27
CA ALA A 30 -2.88 -7.35 -8.70
C ALA A 30 -1.69 -7.03 -9.61
N ARG A 31 -1.82 -7.32 -10.91
CA ARG A 31 -0.77 -6.98 -11.89
C ARG A 31 -0.57 -5.49 -12.08
N ALA A 32 -1.65 -4.70 -12.07
CA ALA A 32 -1.58 -3.26 -12.20
C ALA A 32 -0.85 -2.62 -11.01
N THR A 33 -1.24 -3.01 -9.78
CA THR A 33 -0.67 -2.45 -8.56
C THR A 33 0.75 -2.89 -8.24
N SER A 34 1.21 -4.02 -8.83
CA SER A 34 2.57 -4.56 -8.63
C SER A 34 3.53 -4.33 -9.80
N ALA A 35 3.12 -3.55 -10.81
CA ALA A 35 3.95 -3.27 -11.98
C ALA A 35 5.06 -2.24 -11.68
N ALA A 36 5.99 -2.63 -10.79
CA ALA A 36 7.05 -1.76 -10.29
C ALA A 36 8.01 -1.33 -11.40
N PRO A 37 8.17 -0.02 -11.66
CA PRO A 37 9.12 0.49 -12.64
C PRO A 37 10.53 -0.06 -12.39
N THR A 38 11.24 -0.37 -13.45
CA THR A 38 12.57 -1.01 -13.48
C THR A 38 12.59 -2.52 -13.23
N TYR A 39 11.58 -3.10 -12.58
CA TYR A 39 11.46 -4.54 -12.36
C TYR A 39 10.45 -5.17 -13.33
N LEU A 40 9.30 -4.56 -13.49
CA LEU A 40 8.22 -5.09 -14.32
C LEU A 40 7.75 -4.08 -15.37
N LYS A 41 7.24 -4.60 -16.48
CA LYS A 41 6.53 -3.81 -17.48
C LYS A 41 5.20 -3.31 -16.90
N GLY A 42 4.80 -2.09 -17.23
CA GLY A 42 3.46 -1.59 -16.93
C GLY A 42 2.39 -2.55 -17.43
N HIS A 43 1.31 -2.69 -16.69
CA HIS A 43 0.18 -3.54 -17.05
C HIS A 43 -0.76 -2.82 -18.01
N GLU A 44 -0.93 -3.37 -19.20
CA GLU A 44 -1.90 -2.88 -20.16
C GLU A 44 -3.29 -3.48 -19.86
N HIS A 45 -4.22 -2.62 -19.47
CA HIS A 45 -5.60 -3.02 -19.22
C HIS A 45 -6.41 -2.92 -20.52
N THR A 46 -6.58 -4.04 -21.19
CA THR A 46 -7.19 -4.14 -22.53
C THR A 46 -8.55 -3.44 -22.65
N PRO A 47 -9.50 -3.57 -21.69
CA PRO A 47 -10.80 -2.90 -21.82
C PRO A 47 -10.73 -1.37 -21.85
N SER A 48 -9.76 -0.76 -21.18
CA SER A 48 -9.65 0.71 -21.13
C SER A 48 -8.54 1.28 -22.00
N GLY A 49 -7.63 0.46 -22.53
CA GLY A 49 -6.43 0.86 -23.24
C GLY A 49 -5.42 1.63 -22.37
N ARG A 50 -5.59 1.61 -21.04
CA ARG A 50 -4.70 2.29 -20.09
C ARG A 50 -3.52 1.40 -19.74
N ILE A 51 -2.38 2.04 -19.46
CA ILE A 51 -1.20 1.35 -18.92
C ILE A 51 -1.03 1.78 -17.47
N PHE A 52 -1.05 0.81 -16.58
CA PHE A 52 -0.85 1.00 -15.14
C PHE A 52 0.58 0.67 -14.74
N ILE A 53 1.10 1.45 -13.81
CA ILE A 53 2.35 1.18 -13.08
C ILE A 53 2.04 1.07 -11.60
N ASP A 54 2.96 0.51 -10.84
CA ASP A 54 2.85 0.28 -9.41
C ASP A 54 2.41 1.55 -8.64
N GLY A 55 1.39 1.37 -7.82
CA GLY A 55 0.86 2.42 -6.95
C GLY A 55 1.84 2.87 -5.87
N GLY A 56 2.84 2.06 -5.53
CA GLY A 56 3.89 2.41 -4.58
C GLY A 56 4.72 3.64 -4.98
N VAL A 57 4.70 4.00 -6.27
CA VAL A 57 5.39 5.22 -6.74
C VAL A 57 4.81 6.50 -6.11
N TRP A 58 3.52 6.52 -5.74
CA TRP A 58 2.88 7.69 -5.15
C TRP A 58 2.29 7.43 -3.76
N ALA A 59 1.86 6.20 -3.46
CA ALA A 59 1.25 5.81 -2.20
C ALA A 59 1.77 4.43 -1.75
N ASN A 60 3.08 4.34 -1.46
CA ASN A 60 3.71 3.10 -0.99
C ASN A 60 3.06 2.59 0.32
N ASN A 61 2.62 3.50 1.17
CA ASN A 61 1.72 3.22 2.28
C ASN A 61 0.35 3.83 1.97
N PRO A 62 -0.66 3.05 1.58
CA PRO A 62 -1.95 3.56 1.14
C PRO A 62 -2.90 3.90 2.31
N VAL A 63 -2.41 4.00 3.55
CA VAL A 63 -3.25 4.24 4.73
C VAL A 63 -4.12 5.49 4.59
N MET A 64 -3.59 6.59 4.05
CA MET A 64 -4.38 7.80 3.82
C MET A 64 -5.38 7.65 2.69
N VAL A 65 -5.06 6.88 1.65
CA VAL A 65 -5.99 6.56 0.56
C VAL A 65 -7.18 5.79 1.10
N ALA A 66 -6.93 4.79 1.93
CA ALA A 66 -7.98 3.99 2.57
C ALA A 66 -8.83 4.83 3.55
N LEU A 67 -8.19 5.67 4.37
CA LEU A 67 -8.89 6.53 5.33
C LEU A 67 -9.81 7.53 4.64
N VAL A 68 -9.33 8.19 3.60
CA VAL A 68 -10.14 9.14 2.81
C VAL A 68 -11.30 8.42 2.12
N ASP A 69 -11.07 7.22 1.57
CA ASP A 69 -12.11 6.42 0.92
C ASP A 69 -13.22 6.05 1.91
N VAL A 70 -12.87 5.56 3.08
CA VAL A 70 -13.82 5.17 4.12
C VAL A 70 -14.63 6.38 4.61
N LEU A 71 -13.98 7.51 4.91
CA LEU A 71 -14.67 8.74 5.35
C LEU A 71 -15.54 9.37 4.26
N SER A 72 -15.24 9.13 2.99
CA SER A 72 -16.04 9.67 1.88
C SER A 72 -17.19 8.76 1.44
N ALA A 73 -17.08 7.45 1.68
CA ALA A 73 -18.02 6.45 1.18
C ALA A 73 -19.01 5.95 2.24
N TYR A 74 -18.72 6.14 3.51
CA TYR A 74 -19.56 5.68 4.62
C TYR A 74 -19.95 6.83 5.54
N GLU A 75 -21.17 6.77 6.09
CA GLU A 75 -21.65 7.71 7.11
C GLU A 75 -21.11 7.32 8.49
N ILE A 76 -19.82 7.49 8.71
CA ILE A 76 -19.14 7.16 9.95
C ILE A 76 -18.27 8.33 10.41
N SER A 77 -17.99 8.37 11.71
CA SER A 77 -17.09 9.35 12.31
C SER A 77 -15.68 8.77 12.51
N PRO A 78 -14.63 9.60 12.60
CA PRO A 78 -13.25 9.15 12.76
C PRO A 78 -13.01 8.26 13.98
N ASP A 79 -13.78 8.43 15.06
CA ASP A 79 -13.69 7.63 16.29
C ASP A 79 -14.15 6.16 16.10
N GLN A 80 -14.92 5.88 15.03
CA GLN A 80 -15.35 4.53 14.66
C GLN A 80 -14.34 3.79 13.78
N ILE A 81 -13.21 4.39 13.45
CA ILE A 81 -12.21 3.82 12.54
C ILE A 81 -11.00 3.35 13.32
N ASP A 82 -10.62 2.10 13.14
CA ASP A 82 -9.34 1.53 13.55
C ASP A 82 -8.55 1.10 12.32
N ILE A 83 -7.26 1.45 12.27
CA ILE A 83 -6.38 1.14 11.15
C ILE A 83 -5.32 0.13 11.55
N LEU A 84 -5.26 -0.98 10.82
CA LEU A 84 -4.12 -1.88 10.81
C LEU A 84 -3.34 -1.67 9.52
N SER A 85 -2.11 -1.19 9.64
CA SER A 85 -1.20 -0.97 8.52
C SER A 85 0.01 -1.88 8.67
N ILE A 86 0.26 -2.71 7.66
CA ILE A 86 1.36 -3.68 7.64
C ILE A 86 2.36 -3.26 6.57
N GLY A 87 3.61 -3.07 6.95
CA GLY A 87 4.70 -2.74 6.06
C GLY A 87 5.49 -3.96 5.60
N THR A 88 6.42 -3.73 4.71
CA THR A 88 7.33 -4.74 4.16
C THR A 88 8.75 -4.63 4.69
N GLY A 89 8.97 -3.77 5.69
CA GLY A 89 10.27 -3.41 6.21
C GLY A 89 10.84 -2.16 5.53
N ASN A 90 11.17 -1.17 6.34
CA ASN A 90 11.82 0.05 5.88
C ASN A 90 13.24 0.08 6.47
N PRO A 91 14.27 -0.29 5.70
CA PRO A 91 15.64 -0.05 6.15
C PRO A 91 15.86 1.47 6.30
N PRO A 92 16.65 1.92 7.28
CA PRO A 92 16.96 3.32 7.44
C PRO A 92 17.46 3.89 6.10
N PHE A 93 16.81 4.94 5.63
CA PHE A 93 17.20 5.59 4.40
C PHE A 93 18.32 6.61 4.69
N GLU A 94 19.54 6.28 4.30
CA GLU A 94 20.66 7.21 4.36
C GLU A 94 20.92 7.83 2.98
N LEU A 95 20.63 9.12 2.85
CA LEU A 95 21.00 9.88 1.65
C LEU A 95 22.51 10.13 1.69
N ARG A 96 23.28 9.36 0.92
CA ARG A 96 24.71 9.63 0.78
C ARG A 96 24.94 10.99 0.11
N PRO A 97 25.81 11.87 0.63
CA PRO A 97 26.01 13.21 0.09
C PRO A 97 26.31 13.24 -1.42
N LYS A 98 27.02 12.22 -1.94
CA LYS A 98 27.32 12.10 -3.38
C LYS A 98 26.08 11.76 -4.22
N ALA A 99 25.05 11.14 -3.66
CA ALA A 99 23.81 10.85 -4.38
C ALA A 99 22.95 12.10 -4.58
N ALA A 100 23.13 13.13 -3.77
CA ALA A 100 22.46 14.43 -3.90
C ALA A 100 22.98 15.28 -5.08
N LEU A 101 24.09 14.89 -5.71
CA LEU A 101 24.75 15.68 -6.77
C LEU A 101 24.21 15.44 -8.19
N GLY A 102 23.22 14.57 -8.38
CA GLY A 102 22.56 14.36 -9.66
C GLY A 102 23.14 13.21 -10.51
N GLY A 103 22.38 12.84 -11.56
CA GLY A 103 22.71 11.76 -12.51
C GLY A 103 21.71 10.59 -12.47
N ALA A 104 21.73 9.72 -13.50
CA ALA A 104 20.76 8.62 -13.65
C ALA A 104 20.72 7.63 -12.46
N VAL A 105 21.86 7.42 -11.80
CA VAL A 105 21.97 6.58 -10.59
C VAL A 105 21.28 7.24 -9.39
N SER A 106 21.24 8.57 -9.35
CA SER A 106 20.59 9.34 -8.28
C SER A 106 19.06 9.24 -8.33
N TRP A 107 18.46 9.01 -9.51
CA TRP A 107 17.03 8.89 -9.64
C TRP A 107 16.46 7.65 -8.91
N ARG A 108 17.15 6.53 -8.95
CA ARG A 108 16.73 5.35 -8.17
C ARG A 108 16.73 5.61 -6.66
N ALA A 109 17.76 6.30 -6.17
CA ALA A 109 17.82 6.70 -4.77
C ALA A 109 16.74 7.72 -4.40
N ALA A 110 16.44 8.67 -5.29
CA ALA A 110 15.37 9.65 -5.09
C ALA A 110 13.98 9.01 -5.03
N ILE A 111 13.69 8.02 -5.90
CA ILE A 111 12.44 7.28 -5.86
C ILE A 111 12.30 6.50 -4.53
N LYS A 112 13.34 5.75 -4.12
CA LYS A 112 13.35 5.02 -2.84
C LYS A 112 13.15 6.00 -1.66
N ALA A 113 13.81 7.17 -1.69
CA ALA A 113 13.61 8.22 -0.68
C ALA A 113 12.19 8.75 -0.63
N ALA A 114 11.61 9.05 -1.78
CA ALA A 114 10.23 9.53 -1.87
C ALA A 114 9.23 8.49 -1.33
N MET A 115 9.41 7.23 -1.70
CA MET A 115 8.56 6.13 -1.19
C MET A 115 8.69 5.98 0.34
N PHE A 116 9.89 6.09 0.89
CA PHE A 116 10.13 6.06 2.33
C PHE A 116 9.45 7.22 3.05
N LEU A 117 9.72 8.45 2.62
CA LEU A 117 9.18 9.66 3.25
C LEU A 117 7.64 9.74 3.14
N THR A 118 7.07 9.31 2.02
CA THR A 118 5.60 9.27 1.87
C THR A 118 4.97 8.21 2.75
N THR A 119 5.63 7.09 3.01
CA THR A 119 5.18 6.04 3.92
C THR A 119 5.06 6.54 5.35
N ASP A 120 6.12 7.17 5.86
CA ASP A 120 6.14 7.71 7.22
C ASP A 120 5.14 8.85 7.39
N ASN A 121 5.09 9.76 6.43
CA ASN A 121 4.16 10.88 6.43
C ASN A 121 2.69 10.40 6.45
N ALA A 122 2.34 9.41 5.65
CA ALA A 122 0.98 8.86 5.61
C ALA A 122 0.56 8.26 6.97
N THR A 123 1.46 7.52 7.62
CA THR A 123 1.22 6.98 8.96
C THR A 123 1.05 8.09 10.00
N ALA A 124 1.90 9.12 9.96
CA ALA A 124 1.82 10.25 10.87
C ALA A 124 0.51 11.03 10.70
N GLN A 125 0.08 11.28 9.47
CA GLN A 125 -1.20 11.94 9.18
C GLN A 125 -2.39 11.14 9.70
N ALA A 126 -2.42 9.82 9.49
CA ALA A 126 -3.49 8.97 10.00
C ALA A 126 -3.57 9.01 11.53
N LYS A 127 -2.43 8.95 12.22
CA LYS A 127 -2.37 9.07 13.67
C LYS A 127 -2.81 10.44 14.19
N LEU A 128 -2.51 11.52 13.46
CA LEU A 128 -2.99 12.87 13.82
C LEU A 128 -4.50 13.01 13.66
N LEU A 129 -5.09 12.37 12.65
CA LEU A 129 -6.53 12.46 12.38
C LEU A 129 -7.37 11.58 13.31
N LEU A 130 -6.92 10.36 13.59
CA LEU A 130 -7.68 9.38 14.36
C LEU A 130 -7.24 9.25 15.82
N GLY A 131 -6.03 9.66 16.13
CA GLY A 131 -5.35 9.35 17.39
C GLY A 131 -4.35 8.19 17.26
N PRO A 132 -3.28 8.21 18.08
CA PRO A 132 -2.20 7.22 17.99
C PRO A 132 -2.68 5.79 18.27
N ASP A 133 -3.65 5.63 19.17
CA ASP A 133 -4.18 4.33 19.60
C ASP A 133 -5.10 3.69 18.54
N LYS A 134 -5.58 4.48 17.58
CA LYS A 134 -6.43 4.03 16.48
C LYS A 134 -5.65 3.50 15.27
N CYS A 135 -4.34 3.72 15.24
CA CYS A 135 -3.48 3.33 14.11
C CYS A 135 -2.36 2.40 14.57
N LEU A 136 -2.54 1.10 14.36
CA LEU A 136 -1.46 0.12 14.53
C LEU A 136 -0.67 0.00 13.22
N ARG A 137 0.62 0.33 13.24
CA ARG A 137 1.57 0.07 12.16
C ARG A 137 2.52 -1.02 12.59
N ILE A 138 2.50 -2.15 11.88
CA ILE A 138 3.50 -3.21 12.00
C ILE A 138 4.51 -2.99 10.89
N GLU A 139 5.75 -2.66 11.27
CA GLU A 139 6.86 -2.51 10.35
C GLU A 139 7.88 -3.58 10.69
N PRO A 140 8.11 -4.56 9.80
CA PRO A 140 9.11 -5.59 10.04
C PRO A 140 10.47 -4.98 10.34
N VAL A 141 11.04 -5.32 11.49
CA VAL A 141 12.38 -4.87 11.87
C VAL A 141 13.39 -5.76 11.16
N GLY A 142 13.92 -5.29 10.04
CA GLY A 142 14.93 -6.00 9.28
C GLY A 142 16.24 -6.13 10.04
N GLY A 143 16.48 -7.28 10.68
CA GLY A 143 17.80 -7.63 11.24
C GLY A 143 18.80 -8.08 10.18
N ASP A 144 18.32 -8.46 9.00
CA ASP A 144 19.12 -9.20 8.01
C ASP A 144 19.44 -8.41 6.74
N GLY A 145 19.28 -7.08 6.79
CA GLY A 145 19.56 -6.18 5.69
C GLY A 145 18.44 -6.11 4.64
N THR A 146 18.66 -5.33 3.61
CA THR A 146 17.70 -5.11 2.53
C THR A 146 17.60 -6.37 1.66
N ILE A 147 16.37 -6.81 1.39
CA ILE A 147 16.05 -7.84 0.39
C ILE A 147 15.57 -7.11 -0.86
N GLU A 148 16.22 -7.34 -2.00
CA GLU A 148 15.76 -6.76 -3.28
C GLU A 148 14.48 -7.49 -3.75
N MET A 149 13.66 -6.81 -4.54
CA MET A 149 12.33 -7.33 -4.93
C MET A 149 12.38 -8.60 -5.78
N ASP A 150 13.50 -8.87 -6.41
CA ASP A 150 13.78 -10.05 -7.25
C ASP A 150 14.66 -11.11 -6.57
N ASP A 151 15.04 -10.91 -5.29
CA ASP A 151 15.81 -11.87 -4.50
C ASP A 151 14.88 -12.89 -3.80
N TYR A 152 14.34 -13.78 -4.61
CA TYR A 152 13.37 -14.80 -4.17
C TYR A 152 13.96 -15.76 -3.11
N ASP A 153 15.17 -16.25 -3.31
CA ASP A 153 15.79 -17.25 -2.42
C ASP A 153 16.03 -16.66 -1.02
N ARG A 154 16.49 -15.44 -0.96
CA ARG A 154 16.67 -14.73 0.30
C ARG A 154 15.33 -14.42 0.97
N ALA A 155 14.35 -13.95 0.21
CA ALA A 155 13.01 -13.69 0.72
C ALA A 155 12.41 -14.95 1.35
N LEU A 156 12.50 -16.09 0.66
CA LEU A 156 11.98 -17.37 1.15
C LEU A 156 12.70 -17.86 2.41
N SER A 157 13.99 -17.61 2.54
CA SER A 157 14.77 -18.08 3.70
C SER A 157 14.60 -17.20 4.95
N VAL A 158 14.33 -15.90 4.78
CA VAL A 158 14.34 -14.92 5.89
C VAL A 158 12.93 -14.51 6.33
N LEU A 159 12.03 -14.21 5.36
CA LEU A 159 10.76 -13.58 5.66
C LEU A 159 9.82 -14.41 6.54
N PRO A 160 9.69 -15.75 6.41
CA PRO A 160 8.80 -16.52 7.29
C PRO A 160 9.14 -16.38 8.77
N THR A 161 10.43 -16.54 9.11
CA THR A 161 10.91 -16.41 10.50
C THR A 161 10.73 -14.98 11.02
N SER A 162 11.00 -13.97 10.19
CA SER A 162 10.77 -12.58 10.56
C SER A 162 9.29 -12.29 10.80
N ALA A 163 8.41 -12.79 9.93
CA ALA A 163 6.96 -12.62 10.08
C ALA A 163 6.43 -13.26 11.37
N ASP A 164 6.88 -14.48 11.70
CA ASP A 164 6.50 -15.17 12.94
C ASP A 164 6.92 -14.37 14.19
N ARG A 165 8.11 -13.82 14.18
CA ARG A 165 8.63 -12.98 15.28
C ARG A 165 7.80 -11.70 15.42
N ASP A 166 7.56 -10.99 14.33
CA ASP A 166 6.86 -9.70 14.33
C ASP A 166 5.37 -9.89 14.67
N PHE A 167 4.77 -11.00 14.22
CA PHE A 167 3.44 -11.41 14.65
C PHE A 167 3.37 -11.70 16.14
N ALA A 168 4.32 -12.47 16.67
CA ALA A 168 4.36 -12.79 18.10
C ALA A 168 4.50 -11.53 18.97
N ALA A 169 5.31 -10.56 18.53
CA ALA A 169 5.49 -9.28 19.23
C ALA A 169 4.22 -8.42 19.22
N SER A 170 3.44 -8.46 18.14
CA SER A 170 2.25 -7.62 17.94
C SER A 170 0.93 -8.33 18.27
N LYS A 171 0.96 -9.59 18.70
CA LYS A 171 -0.22 -10.44 18.84
C LYS A 171 -1.33 -9.85 19.72
N ALA A 172 -0.95 -9.24 20.84
CA ALA A 172 -1.90 -8.65 21.77
C ALA A 172 -2.65 -7.44 21.15
N GLU A 173 -1.93 -6.61 20.41
CA GLU A 173 -2.51 -5.43 19.74
C GLU A 173 -3.33 -5.84 18.53
N LEU A 174 -2.90 -6.87 17.80
CA LEU A 174 -3.62 -7.43 16.67
C LEU A 174 -4.97 -8.02 17.05
N ALA A 175 -5.09 -8.59 18.26
CA ALA A 175 -6.31 -9.29 18.69
C ALA A 175 -7.56 -8.40 18.57
N ARG A 176 -7.46 -7.09 18.79
CA ARG A 176 -8.59 -6.16 18.71
C ARG A 176 -9.19 -6.07 17.29
N PHE A 177 -8.37 -6.23 16.25
CA PHE A 177 -8.83 -6.16 14.84
C PHE A 177 -9.57 -7.42 14.39
N PHE A 178 -9.44 -8.52 15.14
CA PHE A 178 -10.00 -9.83 14.82
C PHE A 178 -10.94 -10.35 15.92
N ALA A 179 -11.34 -9.49 16.86
CA ALA A 179 -12.20 -9.86 17.99
C ALA A 179 -13.61 -10.24 17.54
N GLU A 180 -14.08 -9.66 16.46
CA GLU A 180 -15.43 -9.84 15.94
C GLU A 180 -15.42 -10.22 14.47
N THR A 181 -16.43 -10.98 14.05
CA THR A 181 -16.63 -11.30 12.63
C THR A 181 -17.50 -10.23 12.01
N ALA A 182 -16.99 -9.58 10.97
CA ALA A 182 -17.77 -8.60 10.23
C ALA A 182 -18.92 -9.24 9.44
N SER A 183 -20.03 -8.52 9.33
CA SER A 183 -21.13 -8.92 8.44
C SER A 183 -20.66 -8.93 6.99
N PRO A 184 -21.21 -9.83 6.14
CA PRO A 184 -20.93 -9.80 4.71
C PRO A 184 -21.26 -8.42 4.12
N ARG A 185 -20.36 -7.92 3.30
CA ARG A 185 -20.59 -6.65 2.62
C ARG A 185 -21.68 -6.77 1.55
N GLU A 186 -22.61 -5.85 1.56
CA GLU A 186 -23.61 -5.73 0.51
C GLU A 186 -23.03 -5.04 -0.74
N ARG A 187 -23.52 -5.43 -1.91
CA ARG A 187 -23.14 -4.82 -3.20
C ARG A 187 -24.15 -3.76 -3.58
N HIS A 188 -23.69 -2.63 -4.09
CA HIS A 188 -24.56 -1.61 -4.66
C HIS A 188 -25.00 -1.92 -6.10
N HIS A 189 -24.17 -2.67 -6.84
CA HIS A 189 -24.44 -2.97 -8.25
C HIS A 189 -24.52 -4.48 -8.50
N SER A 190 -25.45 -4.90 -9.35
CA SER A 190 -25.53 -6.28 -9.80
C SER A 190 -24.37 -6.63 -10.73
N LEU A 191 -23.91 -7.88 -10.69
CA LEU A 191 -22.90 -8.42 -11.63
C LEU A 191 -23.53 -8.82 -12.98
N SER A 192 -24.57 -8.13 -13.45
CA SER A 192 -25.19 -8.38 -14.75
C SER A 192 -24.26 -8.05 -15.92
#